data_cafc452644558135aa7317fedaf6ae84
#
_entry.id   cafc452644558135aa7317fedaf6ae84
#
_cell.length_a   1.000
_cell.length_b   1.000
_cell.length_c   1.000
_cell.angle_alpha   90.00
_cell.angle_beta   90.00
_cell.angle_gamma   90.00
#
_symmetry.space_group_name_H-M   'P 1'
#
loop_
_entity.id
_entity.type
_entity.pdbx_description
1 polymer ?
#
loop_
_entity_poly.entity_id
_entity_poly.type
_entity_poly.pdbx_seq_one_letter_code
_entity_poly.pdbx_strand_id
1 'polypeptide(L)'
;MLDASYSRSAEILMIRQILGLFILTAATCLIGGAEPLPAATVDEVARSVRSLTGAQRKSFLEEGARKEGEVVWYTSMSLTDFPKIVGAFERSHPYVKIKTNRLSQSSVMPKIETEARAGHHAVDLVASAPVEMWELKQRNFSAPYLSPELKAFPAGSFDPQGYWSSTEVTPIVLAFNTKLVAADDAPKSYQDLLLPKWRGKMNFGSDEYAWYSVMLDGMGKAKGMDFMRALARQQLHIPGGSSIMRLQLMLAGESAMVIAARGRRATEYKEKGAPVDFRLLDPYPGEPNGLALMRRATHPHASMLFIDWMLSEEGQTVLAQQVPRITLRKGVKQIPRHQELYKKEFVFVNPASLGPNLTELIASYQQVFNVR
;
A
#
# COMPACT_ATOMS: atom_id res chain seq x y z
N MET A 1 38.89 76.38 50.65
CA MET A 1 37.84 75.51 51.17
C MET A 1 36.79 75.25 50.07
N LEU A 2 37.13 74.58 49.00
CA LEU A 2 36.21 74.20 47.93
C LEU A 2 36.83 73.04 47.13
N ASP A 3 36.94 71.86 47.76
CA ASP A 3 37.39 70.67 46.98
C ASP A 3 37.04 69.30 47.59
N ALA A 4 36.13 69.23 48.56
CA ALA A 4 35.81 67.93 49.19
C ALA A 4 34.37 67.41 48.93
N SER A 5 33.51 68.18 48.24
CA SER A 5 32.12 67.80 47.99
C SER A 5 31.86 67.15 46.61
N TYR A 6 32.80 67.27 45.69
CA TYR A 6 32.65 66.76 44.30
C TYR A 6 33.07 65.30 44.15
N SER A 7 33.95 64.81 45.03
CA SER A 7 34.46 63.41 44.96
C SER A 7 33.42 62.36 45.45
N ARG A 8 32.56 62.67 46.43
CA ARG A 8 31.60 61.71 46.97
C ARG A 8 30.40 61.47 46.10
N SER A 9 30.03 62.43 45.24
CA SER A 9 28.90 62.28 44.34
C SER A 9 29.22 61.41 43.13
N ALA A 10 30.47 61.39 42.67
CA ALA A 10 30.91 60.55 41.56
C ALA A 10 31.09 59.10 41.92
N GLU A 11 31.57 58.81 43.16
CA GLU A 11 31.68 57.41 43.64
C GLU A 11 30.34 56.78 43.89
N ILE A 12 29.35 57.48 44.39
CA ILE A 12 27.97 56.97 44.63
C ILE A 12 27.26 56.72 43.30
N LEU A 13 27.52 57.49 42.23
CA LEU A 13 26.93 57.29 40.94
C LEU A 13 27.56 56.10 40.23
N MET A 14 28.84 55.83 40.37
CA MET A 14 29.56 54.71 39.78
C MET A 14 29.21 53.41 40.46
N ILE A 15 29.02 53.39 41.79
CA ILE A 15 28.55 52.18 42.52
C ILE A 15 27.10 51.83 42.17
N ARG A 16 26.22 52.79 41.91
CA ARG A 16 24.85 52.55 41.45
C ARG A 16 24.79 52.03 39.99
N GLN A 17 25.69 52.43 39.12
CA GLN A 17 25.76 51.90 37.75
C GLN A 17 26.34 50.48 37.68
N ILE A 18 27.31 50.14 38.53
CA ILE A 18 27.89 48.80 38.62
C ILE A 18 26.89 47.81 39.28
N LEU A 19 26.12 48.22 40.28
CA LEU A 19 25.07 47.36 40.90
C LEU A 19 23.86 47.18 39.95
N GLY A 20 23.52 48.19 39.13
CA GLY A 20 22.46 48.10 38.13
C GLY A 20 22.80 47.15 36.98
N LEU A 21 24.08 47.05 36.61
CA LEU A 21 24.54 46.18 35.52
C LEU A 21 24.66 44.72 35.95
N PHE A 22 24.91 44.42 37.23
CA PHE A 22 24.96 43.05 37.78
C PHE A 22 23.58 42.45 38.03
N ILE A 23 22.54 43.24 38.22
CA ILE A 23 21.17 42.78 38.40
C ILE A 23 20.49 42.50 37.02
N LEU A 24 20.93 43.21 35.95
CA LEU A 24 20.38 42.98 34.60
C LEU A 24 20.99 41.75 33.90
N THR A 25 22.23 41.31 34.29
CA THR A 25 22.86 40.11 33.74
C THR A 25 22.47 38.81 34.45
N ALA A 26 21.89 38.87 35.64
CA ALA A 26 21.40 37.69 36.37
C ALA A 26 19.95 37.29 36.01
N ALA A 27 19.18 38.15 35.34
CA ALA A 27 17.80 37.88 34.93
C ALA A 27 17.67 37.28 33.54
N THR A 28 18.74 37.16 32.75
CA THR A 28 18.72 36.63 31.36
C THR A 28 19.16 35.18 31.25
N CYS A 29 19.45 34.49 32.35
CA CYS A 29 19.90 33.09 32.34
C CYS A 29 18.87 32.04 32.81
N LEU A 30 17.58 32.36 32.81
CA LEU A 30 16.52 31.39 33.23
C LEU A 30 15.34 31.28 32.26
N ILE A 31 15.53 31.68 31.02
CA ILE A 31 14.73 31.16 29.91
C ILE A 31 15.59 30.10 29.23
N GLY A 32 15.88 29.03 29.93
CA GLY A 32 16.27 27.77 29.33
C GLY A 32 15.08 27.33 28.50
N GLY A 33 15.09 27.69 27.22
CA GLY A 33 14.19 27.10 26.26
C GLY A 33 14.36 25.58 26.40
N ALA A 34 13.35 24.89 26.89
CA ALA A 34 13.32 23.45 26.84
C ALA A 34 13.48 23.12 25.36
N GLU A 35 14.66 22.62 24.96
CA GLU A 35 14.80 22.07 23.62
C GLU A 35 13.65 21.07 23.44
N PRO A 36 12.88 21.16 22.36
CA PRO A 36 11.82 20.21 22.14
C PRO A 36 12.47 18.81 22.18
N LEU A 37 11.98 17.97 23.06
CA LEU A 37 12.41 16.57 23.12
C LEU A 37 12.36 16.00 21.69
N PRO A 38 13.43 15.34 21.24
CA PRO A 38 13.45 14.78 19.89
C PRO A 38 12.20 13.91 19.72
N ALA A 39 11.53 14.05 18.58
CA ALA A 39 10.37 13.24 18.27
C ALA A 39 10.72 11.75 18.37
N ALA A 40 9.83 10.95 18.96
CA ALA A 40 10.06 9.52 19.12
C ALA A 40 10.24 8.86 17.76
N THR A 41 11.26 8.02 17.65
CA THR A 41 11.51 7.27 16.41
C THR A 41 10.49 6.14 16.22
N VAL A 42 10.31 5.69 14.99
CA VAL A 42 9.46 4.53 14.66
C VAL A 42 9.86 3.29 15.49
N ASP A 43 11.17 3.03 15.65
CA ASP A 43 11.66 1.86 16.38
C ASP A 43 11.37 1.95 17.90
N GLU A 44 11.38 3.14 18.49
CA GLU A 44 11.03 3.37 19.89
C GLU A 44 9.53 3.15 20.12
N VAL A 45 8.69 3.77 19.29
CA VAL A 45 7.23 3.60 19.37
C VAL A 45 6.86 2.14 19.14
N ALA A 46 7.40 1.48 18.12
CA ALA A 46 7.13 0.07 17.85
C ALA A 46 7.55 -0.86 18.99
N ARG A 47 8.66 -0.58 19.68
CA ARG A 47 9.08 -1.33 20.88
C ARG A 47 8.09 -1.14 22.02
N SER A 48 7.69 0.09 22.31
CA SER A 48 6.73 0.41 23.38
C SER A 48 5.38 -0.28 23.11
N VAL A 49 4.88 -0.20 21.88
CA VAL A 49 3.60 -0.79 21.48
C VAL A 49 3.57 -2.32 21.64
N ARG A 50 4.72 -3.01 21.44
CA ARG A 50 4.80 -4.48 21.58
C ARG A 50 4.57 -4.97 23.01
N SER A 51 4.90 -4.16 24.00
CA SER A 51 4.69 -4.50 25.43
C SER A 51 3.29 -4.18 25.95
N LEU A 52 2.48 -3.45 25.15
CA LEU A 52 1.15 -2.99 25.54
C LEU A 52 0.06 -3.84 24.85
N THR A 53 -1.07 -4.01 25.54
CA THR A 53 -2.22 -4.75 25.03
C THR A 53 -3.52 -3.99 25.23
N GLY A 54 -4.52 -4.29 24.39
CA GLY A 54 -5.89 -3.77 24.54
C GLY A 54 -5.94 -2.25 24.67
N ALA A 55 -6.59 -1.78 25.74
CA ALA A 55 -6.84 -0.36 25.99
C ALA A 55 -5.56 0.45 26.20
N GLN A 56 -4.54 -0.12 26.87
CA GLN A 56 -3.27 0.58 27.12
C GLN A 56 -2.56 0.91 25.79
N ARG A 57 -2.53 -0.06 24.87
CA ARG A 57 -1.93 0.13 23.54
C ARG A 57 -2.68 1.21 22.75
N LYS A 58 -4.01 1.15 22.75
CA LYS A 58 -4.86 2.15 22.08
C LYS A 58 -4.60 3.55 22.64
N SER A 59 -4.67 3.72 23.98
CA SER A 59 -4.41 5.01 24.65
C SER A 59 -3.02 5.57 24.30
N PHE A 60 -1.99 4.73 24.35
CA PHE A 60 -0.61 5.13 24.00
C PHE A 60 -0.50 5.67 22.58
N LEU A 61 -1.09 4.98 21.60
CA LEU A 61 -1.07 5.43 20.20
C LEU A 61 -1.89 6.71 20.01
N GLU A 62 -3.08 6.80 20.62
CA GLU A 62 -3.93 7.99 20.51
C GLU A 62 -3.31 9.23 21.14
N GLU A 63 -2.66 9.10 22.31
CA GLU A 63 -1.98 10.20 22.99
C GLU A 63 -0.80 10.73 22.19
N GLY A 64 0.00 9.84 21.59
CA GLY A 64 1.08 10.21 20.68
C GLY A 64 0.55 10.84 19.40
N ALA A 65 -0.46 10.25 18.78
CA ALA A 65 -1.09 10.72 17.55
C ALA A 65 -1.71 12.13 17.71
N ARG A 66 -2.27 12.46 18.89
CA ARG A 66 -2.76 13.82 19.19
C ARG A 66 -1.64 14.87 19.18
N LYS A 67 -0.45 14.48 19.59
CA LYS A 67 0.72 15.38 19.59
C LYS A 67 1.30 15.53 18.19
N GLU A 68 1.27 14.45 17.41
CA GLU A 68 1.75 14.43 16.03
C GLU A 68 0.80 15.14 15.06
N GLY A 69 -0.50 14.96 15.21
CA GLY A 69 -1.57 15.70 14.52
C GLY A 69 -1.79 15.34 13.06
N GLU A 70 -0.87 14.61 12.42
CA GLU A 70 -0.98 14.29 10.99
C GLU A 70 -0.30 12.97 10.61
N VAL A 71 -0.62 12.50 9.39
CA VAL A 71 0.08 11.41 8.69
C VAL A 71 0.24 11.77 7.23
N VAL A 72 1.42 11.60 6.67
CA VAL A 72 1.68 11.76 5.25
C VAL A 72 1.63 10.39 4.56
N TRP A 73 0.64 10.19 3.73
CA TRP A 73 0.36 8.93 3.05
C TRP A 73 0.59 9.01 1.54
N TYR A 74 1.59 8.28 1.02
CA TYR A 74 1.76 8.07 -0.42
C TYR A 74 0.97 6.85 -0.86
N THR A 75 0.13 7.01 -1.89
CA THR A 75 -0.76 5.93 -2.32
C THR A 75 -0.93 5.89 -3.84
N SER A 76 -1.01 4.68 -4.39
CA SER A 76 -1.39 4.46 -5.79
C SER A 76 -2.92 4.33 -5.99
N MET A 77 -3.70 4.44 -4.92
CA MET A 77 -5.16 4.36 -4.96
C MET A 77 -5.77 5.51 -5.79
N SER A 78 -6.94 5.29 -6.36
CA SER A 78 -7.60 6.30 -7.21
C SER A 78 -8.07 7.53 -6.43
N LEU A 79 -8.13 8.67 -7.12
CA LEU A 79 -8.63 9.94 -6.58
C LEU A 79 -10.10 9.87 -6.10
N THR A 80 -10.86 8.89 -6.54
CA THR A 80 -12.25 8.66 -6.11
C THR A 80 -12.36 7.78 -4.87
N ASP A 81 -11.31 7.05 -4.53
CA ASP A 81 -11.32 6.01 -3.51
C ASP A 81 -10.72 6.47 -2.18
N PHE A 82 -9.48 6.98 -2.19
CA PHE A 82 -8.79 7.33 -0.94
C PHE A 82 -9.48 8.45 -0.14
N PRO A 83 -10.19 9.46 -0.71
CA PRO A 83 -10.85 10.48 0.10
C PRO A 83 -11.95 9.91 1.01
N LYS A 84 -12.58 8.80 0.61
CA LYS A 84 -13.59 8.12 1.44
C LYS A 84 -12.96 7.46 2.67
N ILE A 85 -11.76 6.89 2.50
CA ILE A 85 -10.98 6.29 3.58
C ILE A 85 -10.52 7.37 4.54
N VAL A 86 -9.90 8.43 4.02
CA VAL A 86 -9.44 9.60 4.80
C VAL A 86 -10.58 10.19 5.60
N GLY A 87 -11.71 10.49 4.95
CA GLY A 87 -12.87 11.05 5.63
C GLY A 87 -13.48 10.14 6.69
N ALA A 88 -13.42 8.82 6.52
CA ALA A 88 -13.88 7.87 7.53
C ALA A 88 -12.94 7.85 8.75
N PHE A 89 -11.64 7.79 8.53
CA PHE A 89 -10.64 7.84 9.60
C PHE A 89 -10.71 9.16 10.37
N GLU A 90 -10.72 10.30 9.68
CA GLU A 90 -10.75 11.61 10.32
C GLU A 90 -12.05 11.88 11.11
N ARG A 91 -13.17 11.22 10.77
CA ARG A 91 -14.38 11.28 11.61
C ARG A 91 -14.21 10.59 12.95
N SER A 92 -13.55 9.44 12.99
CA SER A 92 -13.29 8.70 14.23
C SER A 92 -12.06 9.23 14.99
N HIS A 93 -11.13 9.88 14.29
CA HIS A 93 -9.89 10.43 14.86
C HIS A 93 -9.68 11.89 14.42
N PRO A 94 -10.53 12.85 14.83
CA PRO A 94 -10.55 14.23 14.32
C PRO A 94 -9.28 15.03 14.64
N TYR A 95 -8.47 14.51 15.52
CA TYR A 95 -7.19 15.09 15.94
C TYR A 95 -6.00 14.69 15.06
N VAL A 96 -6.21 13.81 14.06
CA VAL A 96 -5.18 13.44 13.06
C VAL A 96 -5.66 13.79 11.67
N LYS A 97 -4.83 14.47 10.87
CA LYS A 97 -5.08 14.80 9.48
C LYS A 97 -4.27 13.90 8.54
N ILE A 98 -4.91 13.32 7.55
CA ILE A 98 -4.22 12.49 6.56
C ILE A 98 -3.88 13.33 5.33
N LYS A 99 -2.61 13.65 5.16
CA LYS A 99 -2.07 14.32 3.96
C LYS A 99 -1.73 13.27 2.91
N THR A 100 -2.51 13.21 1.85
CA THR A 100 -2.31 12.21 0.79
C THR A 100 -1.53 12.76 -0.38
N ASN A 101 -0.59 11.96 -0.91
CA ASN A 101 0.06 12.19 -2.19
C ASN A 101 -0.20 10.98 -3.10
N ARG A 102 -1.00 11.19 -4.15
CA ARG A 102 -1.31 10.14 -5.11
C ARG A 102 -0.20 10.03 -6.15
N LEU A 103 0.40 8.85 -6.24
CA LEU A 103 1.47 8.50 -7.18
C LEU A 103 1.03 7.35 -8.09
N SER A 104 1.62 7.22 -9.28
CA SER A 104 1.57 5.96 -10.01
C SER A 104 2.47 4.93 -9.30
N GLN A 105 2.20 3.64 -9.47
CA GLN A 105 3.06 2.58 -8.91
C GLN A 105 4.52 2.81 -9.29
N SER A 106 4.80 3.03 -10.58
CA SER A 106 6.15 3.27 -11.10
C SER A 106 6.85 4.53 -10.57
N SER A 107 6.10 5.46 -9.95
CA SER A 107 6.63 6.72 -9.40
C SER A 107 6.94 6.66 -7.92
N VAL A 108 6.47 5.63 -7.20
CA VAL A 108 6.61 5.53 -5.73
C VAL A 108 8.08 5.44 -5.33
N MET A 109 8.81 4.45 -5.83
CA MET A 109 10.21 4.24 -5.45
C MET A 109 11.12 5.38 -5.90
N PRO A 110 11.07 5.88 -7.17
CA PRO A 110 11.88 7.02 -7.59
C PRO A 110 11.67 8.28 -6.73
N LYS A 111 10.42 8.54 -6.29
CA LYS A 111 10.14 9.68 -5.41
C LYS A 111 10.79 9.51 -4.04
N ILE A 112 10.58 8.37 -3.39
CA ILE A 112 11.16 8.05 -2.08
C ILE A 112 12.68 8.15 -2.10
N GLU A 113 13.32 7.60 -3.13
CA GLU A 113 14.78 7.65 -3.28
C GLU A 113 15.31 9.07 -3.48
N THR A 114 14.58 9.88 -4.26
CA THR A 114 14.96 11.27 -4.50
C THR A 114 14.87 12.09 -3.20
N GLU A 115 13.80 11.92 -2.43
CA GLU A 115 13.60 12.56 -1.13
C GLU A 115 14.68 12.10 -0.13
N ALA A 116 14.94 10.79 -0.06
CA ALA A 116 15.95 10.24 0.84
C ALA A 116 17.37 10.75 0.53
N ARG A 117 17.74 10.87 -0.76
CA ARG A 117 19.02 11.46 -1.18
C ARG A 117 19.14 12.93 -0.81
N ALA A 118 18.03 13.66 -0.78
CA ALA A 118 17.98 15.06 -0.34
C ALA A 118 17.90 15.20 1.20
N GLY A 119 17.93 14.10 1.96
CA GLY A 119 17.77 14.12 3.41
C GLY A 119 16.33 14.37 3.87
N HIS A 120 15.37 14.41 2.96
CA HIS A 120 13.96 14.57 3.26
C HIS A 120 13.27 13.23 3.46
N HIS A 121 12.55 13.09 4.57
CA HIS A 121 11.78 11.91 4.92
C HIS A 121 10.33 12.35 5.15
N ALA A 122 9.70 12.83 4.08
CA ALA A 122 8.39 13.46 4.15
C ALA A 122 7.21 12.46 4.29
N VAL A 123 7.43 11.18 3.97
CA VAL A 123 6.38 10.17 3.93
C VAL A 123 6.39 9.27 5.16
N ASP A 124 5.22 9.08 5.77
CA ASP A 124 5.03 8.19 6.91
C ASP A 124 4.54 6.80 6.50
N LEU A 125 3.63 6.75 5.52
CA LEU A 125 3.01 5.51 5.04
C LEU A 125 3.02 5.43 3.52
N VAL A 126 3.28 4.23 3.00
CA VAL A 126 3.22 3.95 1.55
C VAL A 126 2.26 2.82 1.29
N ALA A 127 1.28 3.05 0.39
CA ALA A 127 0.42 1.99 -0.13
C ALA A 127 0.67 1.77 -1.62
N SER A 128 1.11 0.56 -1.98
CA SER A 128 1.42 0.19 -3.37
C SER A 128 1.36 -1.32 -3.59
N ALA A 129 1.75 -1.76 -4.80
CA ALA A 129 1.76 -3.15 -5.22
C ALA A 129 2.89 -3.97 -4.55
N PRO A 130 2.88 -5.31 -4.67
CA PRO A 130 3.84 -6.20 -4.00
C PRO A 130 5.31 -5.91 -4.30
N VAL A 131 5.64 -5.46 -5.50
CA VAL A 131 7.02 -5.17 -5.91
C VAL A 131 7.60 -4.03 -5.09
N GLU A 132 6.86 -2.92 -4.98
CA GLU A 132 7.27 -1.76 -4.19
C GLU A 132 7.38 -2.12 -2.70
N MET A 133 6.50 -2.97 -2.18
CA MET A 133 6.58 -3.46 -0.78
C MET A 133 7.88 -4.22 -0.54
N TRP A 134 8.29 -5.07 -1.48
CA TRP A 134 9.56 -5.78 -1.42
C TRP A 134 10.74 -4.82 -1.50
N GLU A 135 10.75 -3.88 -2.44
CA GLU A 135 11.82 -2.89 -2.60
C GLU A 135 11.98 -2.01 -1.36
N LEU A 136 10.89 -1.52 -0.78
CA LEU A 136 10.91 -0.75 0.47
C LEU A 136 11.59 -1.52 1.60
N LYS A 137 11.30 -2.81 1.73
CA LYS A 137 11.94 -3.69 2.71
C LYS A 137 13.43 -3.88 2.42
N GLN A 138 13.81 -4.27 1.19
CA GLN A 138 15.18 -4.57 0.83
C GLN A 138 16.11 -3.35 0.94
N ARG A 139 15.61 -2.18 0.62
CA ARG A 139 16.36 -0.92 0.70
C ARG A 139 16.27 -0.25 2.08
N ASN A 140 15.71 -0.95 3.06
CA ASN A 140 15.58 -0.48 4.45
C ASN A 140 14.79 0.85 4.59
N PHE A 141 13.85 1.10 3.67
CA PHE A 141 12.95 2.25 3.76
C PHE A 141 11.75 2.00 4.66
N SER A 142 11.25 0.76 4.73
CA SER A 142 10.15 0.40 5.64
C SER A 142 10.65 -0.12 6.98
N ALA A 143 9.81 0.00 8.00
CA ALA A 143 10.02 -0.52 9.35
C ALA A 143 9.01 -1.62 9.67
N PRO A 144 9.37 -2.60 10.51
CA PRO A 144 8.44 -3.66 10.89
C PRO A 144 7.41 -3.17 11.89
N TYR A 145 6.13 -3.40 11.58
CA TYR A 145 5.00 -3.16 12.46
C TYR A 145 3.94 -4.24 12.29
N LEU A 146 3.69 -5.01 13.34
CA LEU A 146 2.66 -6.05 13.38
C LEU A 146 1.43 -5.53 14.13
N SER A 147 0.42 -5.13 13.37
CA SER A 147 -0.88 -4.78 13.91
C SER A 147 -1.56 -6.00 14.56
N PRO A 148 -2.21 -5.87 15.74
CA PRO A 148 -2.97 -6.97 16.34
C PRO A 148 -4.17 -7.40 15.49
N GLU A 149 -4.60 -6.57 14.53
CA GLU A 149 -5.69 -6.83 13.60
C GLU A 149 -5.35 -7.93 12.58
N LEU A 150 -4.04 -8.19 12.34
CA LEU A 150 -3.57 -9.19 11.37
C LEU A 150 -4.01 -10.62 11.71
N LYS A 151 -4.40 -10.91 12.97
CA LYS A 151 -4.98 -12.23 13.32
C LYS A 151 -6.27 -12.56 12.53
N ALA A 152 -6.97 -11.55 12.01
CA ALA A 152 -8.17 -11.73 11.21
C ALA A 152 -7.88 -11.88 9.70
N PHE A 153 -6.61 -11.83 9.29
CA PHE A 153 -6.19 -11.93 7.90
C PHE A 153 -5.57 -13.29 7.58
N PRO A 154 -5.69 -13.80 6.34
CA PRO A 154 -5.05 -15.04 5.95
C PRO A 154 -3.53 -14.88 5.85
N ALA A 155 -2.80 -15.96 6.14
CA ALA A 155 -1.37 -16.01 5.91
C ALA A 155 -1.04 -15.75 4.43
N GLY A 156 0.10 -15.10 4.17
CA GLY A 156 0.51 -14.69 2.82
C GLY A 156 -0.06 -13.36 2.34
N SER A 157 -1.05 -12.79 3.04
CA SER A 157 -1.58 -11.45 2.74
C SER A 157 -0.83 -10.32 3.45
N PHE A 158 0.22 -10.61 4.18
CA PHE A 158 1.10 -9.65 4.85
C PHE A 158 2.51 -10.24 5.03
N ASP A 159 3.49 -9.38 5.25
CA ASP A 159 4.85 -9.81 5.58
C ASP A 159 4.88 -10.37 7.02
N PRO A 160 5.32 -11.61 7.26
CA PRO A 160 5.35 -12.20 8.59
C PRO A 160 6.28 -11.47 9.56
N GLN A 161 7.23 -10.68 9.06
CA GLN A 161 8.08 -9.82 9.87
C GLN A 161 7.49 -8.41 10.08
N GLY A 162 6.35 -8.09 9.43
CA GLY A 162 5.60 -6.84 9.62
C GLY A 162 6.02 -5.67 8.73
N TYR A 163 6.83 -5.87 7.70
CA TYR A 163 7.29 -4.77 6.84
C TYR A 163 6.18 -4.18 5.96
N TRP A 164 5.11 -4.90 5.74
CA TRP A 164 3.89 -4.44 5.07
C TRP A 164 2.69 -5.30 5.48
N SER A 165 1.50 -4.74 5.36
CA SER A 165 0.22 -5.41 5.58
C SER A 165 -0.71 -5.16 4.41
N SER A 166 -1.44 -6.16 3.92
CA SER A 166 -2.42 -5.95 2.86
C SER A 166 -3.68 -5.28 3.38
N THR A 167 -4.07 -4.19 2.76
CA THR A 167 -5.36 -3.54 3.04
C THR A 167 -6.48 -4.11 2.19
N GLU A 168 -6.14 -4.64 1.02
CA GLU A 168 -7.07 -5.20 0.03
C GLU A 168 -6.35 -6.21 -0.86
N VAL A 169 -7.11 -7.00 -1.60
CA VAL A 169 -6.58 -7.90 -2.63
C VAL A 169 -7.18 -7.56 -4.00
N THR A 170 -6.39 -7.71 -5.04
CA THR A 170 -6.87 -7.70 -6.42
C THR A 170 -6.91 -9.12 -6.96
N PRO A 171 -8.12 -9.75 -7.05
CA PRO A 171 -8.27 -11.05 -7.68
C PRO A 171 -8.00 -10.99 -9.17
N ILE A 172 -7.28 -11.99 -9.68
CA ILE A 172 -6.97 -12.13 -11.11
C ILE A 172 -7.78 -13.30 -11.65
N VAL A 173 -8.64 -13.03 -12.62
CA VAL A 173 -9.61 -13.99 -13.18
C VAL A 173 -9.44 -14.15 -14.69
N LEU A 174 -9.96 -15.26 -15.25
CA LEU A 174 -10.22 -15.35 -16.68
C LEU A 174 -11.59 -14.73 -16.96
N ALA A 175 -11.63 -13.58 -17.65
CA ALA A 175 -12.89 -12.98 -18.10
C ALA A 175 -13.21 -13.39 -19.55
N PHE A 176 -14.49 -13.54 -19.88
CA PHE A 176 -14.93 -13.88 -21.22
C PHE A 176 -16.22 -13.13 -21.62
N ASN A 177 -16.36 -12.88 -22.92
CA ASN A 177 -17.54 -12.24 -23.50
C ASN A 177 -18.64 -13.28 -23.70
N THR A 178 -19.76 -13.14 -23.00
CA THR A 178 -20.89 -14.09 -23.01
C THR A 178 -21.65 -14.16 -24.34
N LYS A 179 -21.43 -13.20 -25.26
CA LYS A 179 -21.95 -13.25 -26.64
C LYS A 179 -21.09 -14.12 -27.55
N LEU A 180 -19.80 -14.33 -27.21
CA LEU A 180 -18.85 -15.07 -28.01
C LEU A 180 -18.51 -16.45 -27.44
N VAL A 181 -18.69 -16.62 -26.13
CA VAL A 181 -18.38 -17.84 -25.40
C VAL A 181 -19.56 -18.21 -24.51
N ALA A 182 -20.19 -19.33 -24.79
CA ALA A 182 -21.22 -19.88 -23.93
C ALA A 182 -20.62 -20.27 -22.55
N ALA A 183 -21.42 -20.16 -21.50
CA ALA A 183 -20.95 -20.47 -20.15
C ALA A 183 -20.38 -21.88 -20.01
N ASP A 184 -21.03 -22.87 -20.60
CA ASP A 184 -20.59 -24.27 -20.54
C ASP A 184 -19.33 -24.56 -21.36
N ASP A 185 -19.06 -23.73 -22.37
CA ASP A 185 -17.88 -23.82 -23.27
C ASP A 185 -16.67 -23.05 -22.76
N ALA A 186 -16.87 -22.17 -21.78
CA ALA A 186 -15.80 -21.37 -21.20
C ALA A 186 -14.76 -22.25 -20.48
N PRO A 187 -13.45 -21.93 -20.61
CA PRO A 187 -12.37 -22.69 -19.98
C PRO A 187 -12.60 -22.89 -18.48
N LYS A 188 -12.38 -24.12 -18.01
CA LYS A 188 -12.51 -24.54 -16.60
C LYS A 188 -11.17 -24.70 -15.92
N SER A 189 -10.10 -24.72 -16.69
CA SER A 189 -8.70 -24.79 -16.24
C SER A 189 -7.81 -23.93 -17.13
N TYR A 190 -6.59 -23.63 -16.67
CA TYR A 190 -5.60 -22.97 -17.53
C TYR A 190 -5.18 -23.84 -18.73
N GLN A 191 -5.21 -25.16 -18.57
CA GLN A 191 -4.89 -26.07 -19.69
C GLN A 191 -5.92 -25.98 -20.82
N ASP A 192 -7.17 -25.67 -20.53
CA ASP A 192 -8.21 -25.50 -21.56
C ASP A 192 -7.93 -24.30 -22.46
N LEU A 193 -7.14 -23.30 -22.01
CA LEU A 193 -6.69 -22.18 -22.85
C LEU A 193 -5.81 -22.64 -24.02
N LEU A 194 -5.23 -23.84 -23.93
CA LEU A 194 -4.36 -24.40 -24.97
C LEU A 194 -5.14 -25.13 -26.07
N LEU A 195 -6.45 -25.29 -25.91
CA LEU A 195 -7.29 -25.93 -26.93
C LEU A 195 -7.29 -25.12 -28.25
N PRO A 196 -7.22 -25.80 -29.41
CA PRO A 196 -7.15 -25.12 -30.72
C PRO A 196 -8.28 -24.12 -30.98
N LYS A 197 -9.47 -24.33 -30.42
CA LYS A 197 -10.65 -23.45 -30.58
C LYS A 197 -10.43 -22.03 -30.02
N TRP A 198 -9.44 -21.83 -29.14
CA TRP A 198 -9.13 -20.54 -28.52
C TRP A 198 -7.99 -19.78 -29.19
N ARG A 199 -7.33 -20.40 -30.15
CA ARG A 199 -6.20 -19.77 -30.85
C ARG A 199 -6.63 -18.48 -31.54
N GLY A 200 -5.89 -17.39 -31.26
CA GLY A 200 -6.16 -16.04 -31.75
C GLY A 200 -7.37 -15.34 -31.15
N LYS A 201 -8.01 -15.93 -30.12
CA LYS A 201 -9.23 -15.38 -29.50
C LYS A 201 -9.01 -14.82 -28.12
N MET A 202 -7.80 -14.82 -27.59
CA MET A 202 -7.48 -14.42 -26.24
C MET A 202 -6.67 -13.15 -26.21
N ASN A 203 -7.03 -12.25 -25.32
CA ASN A 203 -6.33 -11.01 -25.03
C ASN A 203 -5.53 -11.18 -23.72
N PHE A 204 -4.29 -10.65 -23.71
CA PHE A 204 -3.38 -10.75 -22.57
C PHE A 204 -2.62 -9.43 -22.36
N GLY A 205 -2.10 -9.18 -21.18
CA GLY A 205 -1.30 -7.98 -20.90
C GLY A 205 0.15 -8.13 -21.32
N SER A 206 0.84 -7.01 -21.52
CA SER A 206 2.28 -6.99 -21.75
C SER A 206 3.10 -7.02 -20.45
N ASP A 207 2.43 -6.89 -19.30
CA ASP A 207 3.05 -6.63 -17.99
C ASP A 207 2.42 -7.44 -16.83
N GLU A 208 1.83 -8.59 -17.12
CA GLU A 208 1.14 -9.43 -16.11
C GLU A 208 2.15 -10.26 -15.27
N TYR A 209 3.21 -9.63 -14.79
CA TYR A 209 4.30 -10.29 -14.05
C TYR A 209 3.84 -10.95 -12.74
N ALA A 210 2.89 -10.32 -12.03
CA ALA A 210 2.32 -10.87 -10.82
C ALA A 210 1.58 -12.20 -11.08
N TRP A 211 0.75 -12.24 -12.12
CA TRP A 211 0.08 -13.47 -12.57
C TRP A 211 1.09 -14.52 -13.00
N TYR A 212 2.08 -14.13 -13.79
CA TYR A 212 3.14 -15.01 -14.30
C TYR A 212 3.91 -15.68 -13.16
N SER A 213 4.28 -14.93 -12.13
CA SER A 213 4.98 -15.46 -10.97
C SER A 213 4.15 -16.51 -10.22
N VAL A 214 2.87 -16.22 -9.95
CA VAL A 214 1.96 -17.16 -9.29
C VAL A 214 1.78 -18.44 -10.10
N MET A 215 1.70 -18.32 -11.42
CA MET A 215 1.59 -19.50 -12.29
C MET A 215 2.86 -20.36 -12.26
N LEU A 216 4.05 -19.75 -12.27
CA LEU A 216 5.32 -20.48 -12.16
C LEU A 216 5.47 -21.17 -10.81
N ASP A 217 5.10 -20.48 -9.72
CA ASP A 217 5.16 -21.04 -8.37
C ASP A 217 4.12 -22.18 -8.19
N GLY A 218 2.87 -21.92 -8.61
CA GLY A 218 1.76 -22.86 -8.43
C GLY A 218 1.82 -24.12 -9.30
N MET A 219 2.36 -24.02 -10.52
CA MET A 219 2.53 -25.16 -11.42
C MET A 219 3.89 -25.86 -11.23
N GLY A 220 4.83 -25.23 -10.52
CA GLY A 220 6.25 -25.58 -10.50
C GLY A 220 6.98 -25.04 -11.75
N LYS A 221 8.18 -24.47 -11.53
CA LYS A 221 8.93 -23.67 -12.54
C LYS A 221 9.01 -24.32 -13.94
N ALA A 222 9.33 -25.60 -14.01
CA ALA A 222 9.48 -26.29 -15.30
C ALA A 222 8.14 -26.42 -16.04
N LYS A 223 7.12 -27.00 -15.39
CA LYS A 223 5.78 -27.16 -15.97
C LYS A 223 5.11 -25.81 -16.28
N GLY A 224 5.31 -24.83 -15.40
CA GLY A 224 4.83 -23.47 -15.62
C GLY A 224 5.44 -22.84 -16.88
N MET A 225 6.74 -22.98 -17.07
CA MET A 225 7.41 -22.49 -18.29
C MET A 225 6.94 -23.19 -19.56
N ASP A 226 6.70 -24.50 -19.51
CA ASP A 226 6.13 -25.22 -20.64
C ASP A 226 4.73 -24.75 -20.97
N PHE A 227 3.89 -24.53 -19.97
CA PHE A 227 2.57 -23.93 -20.13
C PHE A 227 2.67 -22.52 -20.76
N MET A 228 3.56 -21.64 -20.28
CA MET A 228 3.72 -20.29 -20.81
C MET A 228 4.13 -20.30 -22.29
N ARG A 229 5.08 -21.16 -22.65
CA ARG A 229 5.48 -21.34 -24.07
C ARG A 229 4.32 -21.86 -24.93
N ALA A 230 3.52 -22.78 -24.41
CA ALA A 230 2.34 -23.29 -25.10
C ALA A 230 1.26 -22.21 -25.24
N LEU A 231 1.04 -21.41 -24.20
CA LEU A 231 0.10 -20.29 -24.24
C LEU A 231 0.53 -19.20 -25.22
N ALA A 232 1.81 -18.87 -25.29
CA ALA A 232 2.34 -17.92 -26.27
C ALA A 232 2.08 -18.36 -27.73
N ARG A 233 2.11 -19.69 -28.01
CA ARG A 233 1.77 -20.24 -29.33
C ARG A 233 0.29 -20.13 -29.71
N GLN A 234 -0.59 -19.73 -28.76
CA GLN A 234 -2.02 -19.53 -29.02
C GLN A 234 -2.34 -18.23 -29.79
N GLN A 235 -1.33 -17.51 -30.29
CA GLN A 235 -1.52 -16.25 -31.02
C GLN A 235 -2.31 -15.23 -30.21
N LEU A 236 -1.81 -14.92 -29.00
CA LEU A 236 -2.44 -13.97 -28.10
C LEU A 236 -2.48 -12.56 -28.72
N HIS A 237 -3.60 -11.87 -28.55
CA HIS A 237 -3.68 -10.46 -28.80
C HIS A 237 -3.14 -9.73 -27.54
N ILE A 238 -2.01 -9.04 -27.67
CA ILE A 238 -1.36 -8.32 -26.56
C ILE A 238 -1.35 -6.82 -26.86
N PRO A 239 -2.50 -6.13 -26.67
CA PRO A 239 -2.56 -4.68 -26.86
C PRO A 239 -1.78 -4.00 -25.75
N GLY A 240 -1.14 -2.88 -26.04
CA GLY A 240 -0.64 -1.98 -24.99
C GLY A 240 -1.78 -1.43 -24.14
N GLY A 241 -1.44 -0.78 -23.03
CA GLY A 241 -2.41 -0.09 -22.16
C GLY A 241 -2.90 -0.88 -20.96
N SER A 242 -3.96 -0.38 -20.33
CA SER A 242 -4.40 -0.86 -19.02
C SER A 242 -5.25 -2.13 -19.08
N SER A 243 -5.36 -2.85 -17.95
CA SER A 243 -6.27 -3.99 -17.79
C SER A 243 -7.76 -3.63 -18.03
N ILE A 244 -8.14 -2.36 -17.81
CA ILE A 244 -9.49 -1.86 -18.12
C ILE A 244 -9.69 -1.82 -19.63
N MET A 245 -8.72 -1.30 -20.38
CA MET A 245 -8.80 -1.25 -21.83
C MET A 245 -8.92 -2.66 -22.42
N ARG A 246 -8.17 -3.63 -21.91
CA ARG A 246 -8.27 -5.03 -22.37
C ARG A 246 -9.67 -5.62 -22.19
N LEU A 247 -10.33 -5.32 -21.04
CA LEU A 247 -11.73 -5.71 -20.84
C LEU A 247 -12.67 -5.01 -21.83
N GLN A 248 -12.44 -3.72 -22.14
CA GLN A 248 -13.26 -2.99 -23.09
C GLN A 248 -13.12 -3.54 -24.52
N LEU A 249 -11.91 -3.89 -24.97
CA LEU A 249 -11.69 -4.55 -26.25
C LEU A 249 -12.42 -5.90 -26.35
N MET A 250 -12.39 -6.70 -25.26
CA MET A 250 -13.16 -7.93 -25.19
C MET A 250 -14.66 -7.68 -25.26
N LEU A 251 -15.18 -6.67 -24.56
CA LEU A 251 -16.60 -6.32 -24.60
C LEU A 251 -17.03 -5.81 -25.98
N ALA A 252 -16.14 -5.14 -26.72
CA ALA A 252 -16.35 -4.72 -28.10
C ALA A 252 -16.33 -5.91 -29.08
N GLY A 253 -15.89 -7.10 -28.66
CA GLY A 253 -15.85 -8.31 -29.50
C GLY A 253 -14.51 -8.53 -30.23
N GLU A 254 -13.46 -7.73 -29.93
CA GLU A 254 -12.14 -7.89 -30.54
C GLU A 254 -11.39 -9.14 -30.04
N SER A 255 -11.80 -9.67 -28.89
CA SER A 255 -11.36 -10.96 -28.38
C SER A 255 -12.49 -11.66 -27.62
N ALA A 256 -12.41 -12.98 -27.52
CA ALA A 256 -13.40 -13.74 -26.77
C ALA A 256 -13.14 -13.72 -25.26
N MET A 257 -11.87 -13.58 -24.85
CA MET A 257 -11.44 -13.68 -23.46
C MET A 257 -10.30 -12.74 -23.14
N VAL A 258 -10.19 -12.38 -21.86
CA VAL A 258 -9.02 -11.69 -21.26
C VAL A 258 -8.42 -12.62 -20.21
N ILE A 259 -7.18 -13.06 -20.44
CA ILE A 259 -6.38 -13.76 -19.44
C ILE A 259 -5.88 -12.72 -18.44
N ALA A 260 -5.84 -13.05 -17.16
CA ALA A 260 -5.41 -12.16 -16.10
C ALA A 260 -6.22 -10.85 -15.97
N ALA A 261 -7.53 -10.91 -16.15
CA ALA A 261 -8.43 -9.77 -15.91
C ALA A 261 -8.53 -9.46 -14.41
N ARG A 262 -8.68 -8.18 -14.07
CA ARG A 262 -8.92 -7.75 -12.68
C ARG A 262 -10.38 -8.07 -12.28
N GLY A 263 -10.56 -9.02 -11.36
CA GLY A 263 -11.88 -9.57 -10.99
C GLY A 263 -12.89 -8.51 -10.56
N ARG A 264 -12.45 -7.50 -9.78
CA ARG A 264 -13.30 -6.38 -9.38
C ARG A 264 -13.89 -5.63 -10.59
N ARG A 265 -13.13 -5.45 -11.67
CA ARG A 265 -13.64 -4.79 -12.87
C ARG A 265 -14.58 -5.68 -13.67
N ALA A 266 -14.29 -6.98 -13.73
CA ALA A 266 -15.19 -7.92 -14.37
C ALA A 266 -16.57 -7.96 -13.67
N THR A 267 -16.60 -8.01 -12.33
CA THR A 267 -17.85 -7.97 -11.55
C THR A 267 -18.60 -6.64 -11.73
N GLU A 268 -17.90 -5.51 -11.80
CA GLU A 268 -18.50 -4.19 -12.04
C GLU A 268 -19.18 -4.10 -13.41
N TYR A 269 -18.52 -4.58 -14.47
CA TYR A 269 -19.11 -4.62 -15.80
C TYR A 269 -20.29 -5.59 -15.87
N LYS A 270 -20.20 -6.76 -15.24
CA LYS A 270 -21.29 -7.74 -15.14
C LYS A 270 -22.53 -7.15 -14.45
N GLU A 271 -22.34 -6.45 -13.33
CA GLU A 271 -23.43 -5.75 -12.61
C GLU A 271 -24.12 -4.68 -13.47
N LYS A 272 -23.37 -3.98 -14.33
CA LYS A 272 -23.88 -3.00 -15.28
C LYS A 272 -24.56 -3.62 -16.52
N GLY A 273 -24.70 -4.94 -16.57
CA GLY A 273 -25.35 -5.65 -17.68
C GLY A 273 -24.47 -5.83 -18.93
N ALA A 274 -23.17 -5.56 -18.84
CA ALA A 274 -22.25 -5.85 -19.94
C ALA A 274 -22.15 -7.38 -20.18
N PRO A 275 -21.90 -7.82 -21.43
CA PRO A 275 -21.82 -9.22 -21.78
C PRO A 275 -20.48 -9.84 -21.32
N VAL A 276 -20.28 -9.92 -20.02
CA VAL A 276 -19.06 -10.47 -19.39
C VAL A 276 -19.42 -11.44 -18.30
N ASP A 277 -18.68 -12.55 -18.25
CA ASP A 277 -18.61 -13.44 -17.11
C ASP A 277 -17.15 -13.85 -16.88
N PHE A 278 -16.85 -14.59 -15.80
CA PHE A 278 -15.47 -14.94 -15.46
C PHE A 278 -15.37 -16.33 -14.82
N ARG A 279 -14.14 -16.85 -14.78
CA ARG A 279 -13.77 -18.10 -14.10
C ARG A 279 -12.65 -17.86 -13.10
N LEU A 280 -12.74 -18.51 -11.95
CA LEU A 280 -11.69 -18.61 -10.95
C LEU A 280 -10.91 -19.90 -11.25
N LEU A 281 -9.81 -19.77 -11.99
CA LEU A 281 -8.98 -20.92 -12.38
C LEU A 281 -7.91 -21.23 -11.33
N ASP A 282 -7.44 -22.48 -11.25
CA ASP A 282 -6.33 -22.87 -10.36
C ASP A 282 -4.99 -22.87 -11.09
N PRO A 283 -3.95 -22.26 -10.49
CA PRO A 283 -3.98 -21.46 -9.25
C PRO A 283 -4.79 -20.17 -9.43
N TYR A 284 -5.49 -19.72 -8.34
CA TYR A 284 -6.30 -18.50 -8.37
C TYR A 284 -5.50 -17.32 -7.78
N PRO A 285 -4.91 -16.46 -8.60
CA PRO A 285 -4.03 -15.42 -8.10
C PRO A 285 -4.76 -14.28 -7.39
N GLY A 286 -4.23 -13.90 -6.22
CA GLY A 286 -4.60 -12.69 -5.48
C GLY A 286 -3.40 -11.79 -5.31
N GLU A 287 -3.46 -10.58 -5.84
CA GLU A 287 -2.42 -9.58 -5.69
C GLU A 287 -2.72 -8.69 -4.47
N PRO A 288 -1.95 -8.83 -3.35
CA PRO A 288 -2.17 -8.03 -2.16
C PRO A 288 -1.68 -6.59 -2.40
N ASN A 289 -2.50 -5.59 -2.05
CA ASN A 289 -2.08 -4.20 -2.03
C ASN A 289 -1.54 -3.86 -0.65
N GLY A 290 -0.23 -3.67 -0.54
CA GLY A 290 0.47 -3.48 0.70
C GLY A 290 0.38 -2.04 1.23
N LEU A 291 0.39 -1.91 2.56
CA LEU A 291 0.57 -0.68 3.32
C LEU A 291 1.80 -0.87 4.20
N ALA A 292 2.83 -0.05 4.00
CA ALA A 292 4.10 -0.09 4.72
C ALA A 292 4.30 1.16 5.58
N LEU A 293 4.80 0.96 6.80
CA LEU A 293 5.27 2.03 7.68
C LEU A 293 6.69 2.40 7.28
N MET A 294 6.95 3.68 7.06
CA MET A 294 8.30 4.14 6.70
C MET A 294 9.19 4.21 7.94
N ARG A 295 10.45 3.79 7.78
CA ARG A 295 11.42 3.71 8.89
C ARG A 295 11.73 5.06 9.52
N ARG A 296 11.67 6.12 8.73
CA ARG A 296 11.91 7.49 9.17
C ARG A 296 10.64 8.34 9.18
N ALA A 297 9.49 7.70 9.40
CA ALA A 297 8.22 8.40 9.59
C ALA A 297 8.35 9.42 10.73
N THR A 298 7.89 10.63 10.48
CA THR A 298 7.91 11.73 11.47
C THR A 298 6.71 11.68 12.41
N HIS A 299 5.68 10.89 12.07
CA HIS A 299 4.44 10.74 12.82
C HIS A 299 4.17 9.25 13.15
N PRO A 300 5.06 8.58 13.93
CA PRO A 300 4.99 7.13 14.11
C PRO A 300 3.76 6.65 14.87
N HIS A 301 3.27 7.38 15.88
CA HIS A 301 2.07 6.99 16.63
C HIS A 301 0.81 7.10 15.76
N ALA A 302 0.66 8.21 15.06
CA ALA A 302 -0.47 8.46 14.17
C ALA A 302 -0.47 7.46 12.99
N SER A 303 0.71 7.12 12.47
CA SER A 303 0.87 6.13 11.41
C SER A 303 0.48 4.72 11.85
N MET A 304 0.95 4.28 13.02
CA MET A 304 0.57 2.98 13.57
C MET A 304 -0.93 2.92 13.91
N LEU A 305 -1.51 4.01 14.42
CA LEU A 305 -2.93 4.14 14.67
C LEU A 305 -3.74 4.03 13.36
N PHE A 306 -3.28 4.69 12.29
CA PHE A 306 -3.92 4.61 10.97
C PHE A 306 -3.83 3.20 10.36
N ILE A 307 -2.67 2.51 10.48
CA ILE A 307 -2.53 1.11 10.06
C ILE A 307 -3.52 0.22 10.81
N ASP A 308 -3.59 0.35 12.14
CA ASP A 308 -4.52 -0.44 12.95
C ASP A 308 -5.97 -0.20 12.55
N TRP A 309 -6.35 1.06 12.35
CA TRP A 309 -7.70 1.39 11.88
C TRP A 309 -7.97 0.84 10.46
N MET A 310 -7.02 0.97 9.53
CA MET A 310 -7.16 0.43 8.17
C MET A 310 -7.39 -1.08 8.16
N LEU A 311 -6.77 -1.80 9.09
CA LEU A 311 -6.89 -3.26 9.24
C LEU A 311 -8.03 -3.68 10.17
N SER A 312 -8.64 -2.77 10.91
CA SER A 312 -9.77 -3.05 11.81
C SER A 312 -11.03 -3.42 11.03
N GLU A 313 -12.04 -3.93 11.74
CA GLU A 313 -13.35 -4.22 11.14
C GLU A 313 -14.00 -2.95 10.57
N GLU A 314 -13.87 -1.81 11.26
CA GLU A 314 -14.37 -0.50 10.80
C GLU A 314 -13.72 -0.07 9.49
N GLY A 315 -12.39 0.00 9.43
CA GLY A 315 -11.65 0.42 8.23
C GLY A 315 -11.88 -0.53 7.06
N GLN A 316 -11.90 -1.83 7.31
CA GLN A 316 -12.16 -2.84 6.27
C GLN A 316 -13.62 -2.83 5.81
N THR A 317 -14.57 -2.46 6.67
CA THR A 317 -15.97 -2.23 6.25
C THR A 317 -16.08 -1.01 5.34
N VAL A 318 -15.37 0.08 5.63
CA VAL A 318 -15.28 1.23 4.73
C VAL A 318 -14.71 0.83 3.37
N LEU A 319 -13.61 0.08 3.36
CA LEU A 319 -13.00 -0.45 2.13
C LEU A 319 -13.98 -1.31 1.32
N ALA A 320 -14.67 -2.24 1.97
CA ALA A 320 -15.59 -3.16 1.30
C ALA A 320 -16.87 -2.49 0.78
N GLN A 321 -17.46 -1.59 1.56
CA GLN A 321 -18.81 -1.05 1.30
C GLN A 321 -18.79 0.32 0.60
N GLN A 322 -17.88 1.22 1.00
CA GLN A 322 -17.87 2.59 0.47
C GLN A 322 -16.88 2.78 -0.69
N VAL A 323 -15.78 2.00 -0.70
CA VAL A 323 -14.71 2.07 -1.71
C VAL A 323 -14.78 0.92 -2.72
N PRO A 324 -15.73 0.01 -2.58
CA PRO A 324 -15.89 -1.36 -3.11
C PRO A 324 -14.57 -2.06 -3.43
N ARG A 325 -13.72 -2.23 -2.42
CA ARG A 325 -12.49 -3.01 -2.49
C ARG A 325 -12.70 -4.42 -1.96
N ILE A 326 -11.82 -5.31 -2.30
CA ILE A 326 -11.91 -6.71 -1.88
C ILE A 326 -11.04 -6.91 -0.66
N THR A 327 -11.67 -6.93 0.53
CA THR A 327 -10.99 -7.11 1.80
C THR A 327 -10.65 -8.58 2.05
N LEU A 328 -9.58 -8.82 2.80
CA LEU A 328 -9.17 -10.15 3.26
C LEU A 328 -9.51 -10.41 4.73
N ARG A 329 -10.00 -9.39 5.45
CA ARG A 329 -10.36 -9.53 6.85
C ARG A 329 -11.57 -10.47 7.02
N LYS A 330 -11.41 -11.50 7.85
CA LYS A 330 -12.52 -12.38 8.27
C LYS A 330 -13.59 -11.57 9.00
N GLY A 331 -14.86 -11.89 8.77
CA GLY A 331 -16.02 -11.23 9.41
C GLY A 331 -16.54 -10.01 8.65
N VAL A 332 -15.79 -9.40 7.75
CA VAL A 332 -16.24 -8.24 6.97
C VAL A 332 -17.11 -8.69 5.79
N LYS A 333 -18.34 -8.17 5.75
CA LYS A 333 -19.29 -8.47 4.68
C LYS A 333 -18.90 -7.75 3.39
N GLN A 334 -18.76 -8.52 2.32
CA GLN A 334 -18.54 -7.99 0.98
C GLN A 334 -19.84 -7.50 0.33
N ILE A 335 -19.75 -6.55 -0.60
CA ILE A 335 -20.90 -6.19 -1.44
C ILE A 335 -21.31 -7.38 -2.33
N PRO A 336 -22.60 -7.48 -2.74
CA PRO A 336 -23.12 -8.67 -3.44
C PRO A 336 -22.30 -9.08 -4.66
N ARG A 337 -21.92 -8.14 -5.54
CA ARG A 337 -21.17 -8.44 -6.78
C ARG A 337 -19.78 -9.06 -6.53
N HIS A 338 -19.18 -8.84 -5.36
CA HIS A 338 -17.86 -9.40 -5.04
C HIS A 338 -17.91 -10.80 -4.43
N GLN A 339 -19.07 -11.27 -4.00
CA GLN A 339 -19.20 -12.57 -3.31
C GLN A 339 -18.71 -13.75 -4.17
N GLU A 340 -18.89 -13.67 -5.50
CA GLU A 340 -18.43 -14.71 -6.42
C GLU A 340 -16.90 -14.87 -6.40
N LEU A 341 -16.14 -13.78 -6.13
CA LEU A 341 -14.69 -13.79 -6.09
C LEU A 341 -14.09 -14.50 -4.86
N TYR A 342 -14.94 -14.81 -3.86
CA TYR A 342 -14.53 -15.52 -2.63
C TYR A 342 -14.89 -17.01 -2.65
N LYS A 343 -15.45 -17.52 -3.75
CA LYS A 343 -15.79 -18.94 -3.87
C LYS A 343 -14.57 -19.86 -3.91
N LYS A 344 -13.38 -19.30 -4.02
CA LYS A 344 -12.10 -20.00 -4.08
C LYS A 344 -11.03 -19.27 -3.28
N GLU A 345 -10.10 -19.98 -2.69
CA GLU A 345 -8.97 -19.39 -1.97
C GLU A 345 -7.96 -18.79 -2.93
N PHE A 346 -7.36 -17.68 -2.52
CA PHE A 346 -6.32 -17.01 -3.27
C PHE A 346 -4.96 -17.69 -3.09
N VAL A 347 -4.21 -17.80 -4.18
CA VAL A 347 -2.76 -17.97 -4.14
C VAL A 347 -2.18 -16.56 -4.21
N PHE A 348 -1.65 -16.06 -3.08
CA PHE A 348 -1.13 -14.69 -3.03
C PHE A 348 0.17 -14.56 -3.82
N VAL A 349 0.29 -13.44 -4.54
CA VAL A 349 1.56 -13.01 -5.09
C VAL A 349 2.53 -12.83 -3.94
N ASN A 350 3.63 -13.58 -3.96
CA ASN A 350 4.65 -13.51 -2.92
C ASN A 350 5.73 -12.48 -3.30
N PRO A 351 5.81 -11.33 -2.60
CA PRO A 351 6.83 -10.33 -2.91
C PRO A 351 8.27 -10.85 -2.79
N ALA A 352 8.51 -11.82 -1.90
CA ALA A 352 9.83 -12.41 -1.72
C ALA A 352 10.24 -13.36 -2.86
N SER A 353 9.29 -13.99 -3.54
CA SER A 353 9.53 -14.77 -4.77
C SER A 353 9.66 -13.87 -5.99
N LEU A 354 8.84 -12.82 -6.03
CA LEU A 354 8.77 -11.90 -7.17
C LEU A 354 10.00 -10.96 -7.21
N GLY A 355 10.33 -10.34 -6.08
CA GLY A 355 11.27 -9.23 -6.00
C GLY A 355 12.73 -9.58 -6.35
N PRO A 356 13.38 -10.60 -5.74
CA PRO A 356 14.78 -10.93 -5.99
C PRO A 356 15.05 -11.28 -7.46
N ASN A 357 14.05 -11.87 -8.12
CA ASN A 357 14.15 -12.36 -9.49
C ASN A 357 13.37 -11.48 -10.48
N LEU A 358 12.94 -10.28 -10.07
CA LEU A 358 12.05 -9.45 -10.88
C LEU A 358 12.62 -9.17 -12.26
N THR A 359 13.90 -8.79 -12.35
CA THR A 359 14.54 -8.52 -13.65
C THR A 359 14.57 -9.75 -14.54
N GLU A 360 14.90 -10.93 -13.97
CA GLU A 360 14.89 -12.19 -14.72
C GLU A 360 13.47 -12.61 -15.10
N LEU A 361 12.52 -12.41 -14.21
CA LEU A 361 11.11 -12.72 -14.43
C LEU A 361 10.53 -11.85 -15.56
N ILE A 362 10.82 -10.54 -15.55
CA ILE A 362 10.45 -9.61 -16.62
C ILE A 362 11.08 -10.03 -17.93
N ALA A 363 12.38 -10.28 -17.95
CA ALA A 363 13.08 -10.72 -19.15
C ALA A 363 12.51 -12.04 -19.69
N SER A 364 12.24 -13.02 -18.81
CA SER A 364 11.60 -14.29 -19.18
C SER A 364 10.20 -14.08 -19.74
N TYR A 365 9.38 -13.25 -19.10
CA TYR A 365 8.04 -12.90 -19.59
C TYR A 365 8.10 -12.27 -21.00
N GLN A 366 8.96 -11.25 -21.17
CA GLN A 366 9.15 -10.54 -22.41
C GLN A 366 9.62 -11.48 -23.53
N GLN A 367 10.56 -12.37 -23.23
CA GLN A 367 11.05 -13.36 -24.18
C GLN A 367 9.95 -14.37 -24.59
N VAL A 368 9.18 -14.88 -23.61
CA VAL A 368 8.14 -15.89 -23.88
C VAL A 368 7.00 -15.34 -24.70
N PHE A 369 6.53 -14.14 -24.39
CA PHE A 369 5.37 -13.52 -25.04
C PHE A 369 5.75 -12.53 -26.15
N ASN A 370 7.03 -12.36 -26.44
CA ASN A 370 7.56 -11.45 -27.46
C ASN A 370 7.02 -10.00 -27.29
N VAL A 371 7.09 -9.50 -26.06
CA VAL A 371 6.69 -8.13 -25.69
C VAL A 371 7.90 -7.33 -25.20
N ARG A 372 7.82 -5.97 -25.27
CA ARG A 372 8.89 -5.05 -24.84
C ARG A 372 8.48 -4.25 -23.62
#